data_63f7663a2e95165c38e6803922d334f5
#
_entry.id   63f7663a2e95165c38e6803922d334f5
#
_cell.length_a   1.000
_cell.length_b   1.000
_cell.length_c   1.000
_cell.angle_alpha   90.00
_cell.angle_beta   90.00
_cell.angle_gamma   90.00
#
_symmetry.space_group_name_H-M   'P 1'
#
loop_
_entity.id
_entity.type
_entity.pdbx_description
1 polymer ?
#
loop_
_entity_poly.entity_id
_entity_poly.type
_entity_poly.pdbx_seq_one_letter_code
_entity_poly.pdbx_strand_id
1 'polypeptide(L)'
;MARTDYLNDPAAPKANSIVPAVSVVVPDDQGCILLIRRVDNNYWSIPGGGMEPGESVRQAASREVSEETGINCEVTGLVGIYSNPHHVAAYDDGEVRQEFSICLTARVLDGSLRTSSESSEVRFVPVADIATYDIHQSIRMRISHYLEDRATPYIS
;
A
#
# COMPACT_ATOMS: atom_id res chain seq x y z
N MET A 1 -7.87 14.92 -5.68
CA MET A 1 -9.30 14.58 -5.67
C MET A 1 -9.65 14.00 -4.30
N ALA A 2 -10.72 14.48 -3.67
CA ALA A 2 -11.11 13.97 -2.36
C ALA A 2 -11.56 12.51 -2.47
N ARG A 3 -11.19 11.73 -1.48
CA ARG A 3 -11.48 10.31 -1.39
C ARG A 3 -12.09 10.01 -0.02
N THR A 4 -13.17 9.24 0.00
CA THR A 4 -13.78 8.73 1.21
C THR A 4 -13.72 7.21 1.21
N ASP A 5 -13.11 6.64 2.23
CA ASP A 5 -12.99 5.19 2.38
C ASP A 5 -14.11 4.63 3.25
N TYR A 6 -14.68 3.52 2.82
CA TYR A 6 -15.70 2.76 3.54
C TYR A 6 -15.20 1.32 3.70
N LEU A 7 -15.17 0.84 4.92
CA LEU A 7 -14.78 -0.54 5.22
C LEU A 7 -15.85 -1.18 6.12
N ASN A 8 -16.52 -2.21 5.59
CA ASN A 8 -17.60 -2.91 6.27
C ASN A 8 -18.71 -1.96 6.76
N ASP A 9 -18.94 -0.88 6.02
CA ASP A 9 -19.91 0.15 6.35
C ASP A 9 -21.19 -0.07 5.53
N PRO A 10 -22.36 -0.29 6.18
CA PRO A 10 -23.62 -0.47 5.46
C PRO A 10 -24.05 0.78 4.68
N ALA A 11 -23.51 1.96 5.01
CA ALA A 11 -23.77 3.20 4.29
C ALA A 11 -22.89 3.37 3.04
N ALA A 12 -21.97 2.43 2.77
CA ALA A 12 -21.08 2.52 1.61
C ALA A 12 -21.88 2.57 0.30
N PRO A 13 -21.54 3.47 -0.64
CA PRO A 13 -22.13 3.46 -1.95
C PRO A 13 -21.73 2.19 -2.73
N LYS A 14 -22.55 1.83 -3.71
CA LYS A 14 -22.27 0.66 -4.56
C LYS A 14 -21.05 0.94 -5.46
N ALA A 15 -20.12 0.01 -5.48
CA ALA A 15 -18.95 0.11 -6.35
C ALA A 15 -19.36 0.07 -7.83
N ASN A 16 -18.72 0.92 -8.62
CA ASN A 16 -18.90 0.98 -10.08
C ASN A 16 -17.59 0.84 -10.86
N SER A 17 -16.48 0.63 -10.16
CA SER A 17 -15.19 0.40 -10.80
C SER A 17 -14.28 -0.50 -9.95
N ILE A 18 -13.32 -1.13 -10.62
CA ILE A 18 -12.21 -1.85 -9.99
C ILE A 18 -10.96 -1.43 -10.76
N VAL A 19 -9.96 -0.93 -10.03
CA VAL A 19 -8.67 -0.56 -10.60
C VAL A 19 -7.58 -1.35 -9.89
N PRO A 20 -6.78 -2.15 -10.60
CA PRO A 20 -5.68 -2.86 -9.98
C PRO A 20 -4.70 -1.88 -9.35
N ALA A 21 -4.33 -2.16 -8.12
CA ALA A 21 -3.35 -1.40 -7.37
C ALA A 21 -2.29 -2.32 -6.76
N VAL A 22 -1.16 -1.75 -6.41
CA VAL A 22 -0.09 -2.45 -5.70
C VAL A 22 0.19 -1.77 -4.37
N SER A 23 0.63 -2.55 -3.41
CA SER A 23 1.26 -2.08 -2.17
C SER A 23 2.51 -2.90 -1.92
N VAL A 24 3.52 -2.31 -1.29
CA VAL A 24 4.84 -2.95 -1.23
C VAL A 24 5.39 -2.87 0.17
N VAL A 25 5.74 -4.02 0.74
CA VAL A 25 6.48 -4.11 1.99
C VAL A 25 7.97 -4.16 1.64
N VAL A 26 8.71 -3.14 2.05
CA VAL A 26 10.14 -2.99 1.75
C VAL A 26 10.92 -2.97 3.06
N PRO A 27 11.52 -4.10 3.47
CA PRO A 27 12.37 -4.13 4.64
C PRO A 27 13.79 -3.63 4.30
N ASP A 28 14.46 -3.02 5.28
CA ASP A 28 15.89 -2.75 5.21
C ASP A 28 16.69 -3.93 5.79
N ASP A 29 18.02 -3.77 5.88
CA ASP A 29 18.93 -4.81 6.38
C ASP A 29 18.67 -5.18 7.85
N GLN A 30 18.00 -4.32 8.60
CA GLN A 30 17.67 -4.53 10.02
C GLN A 30 16.23 -5.01 10.22
N GLY A 31 15.49 -5.25 9.13
CA GLY A 31 14.09 -5.65 9.18
C GLY A 31 13.11 -4.50 9.43
N CYS A 32 13.56 -3.26 9.48
CA CYS A 32 12.68 -2.10 9.53
C CYS A 32 11.88 -1.98 8.25
N ILE A 33 10.62 -1.58 8.34
CA ILE A 33 9.71 -1.51 7.20
C ILE A 33 9.55 -0.07 6.73
N LEU A 34 9.64 0.14 5.43
CA LEU A 34 9.48 1.43 4.79
C LEU A 34 8.02 1.89 4.87
N LEU A 35 7.79 3.02 5.53
CA LEU A 35 6.49 3.64 5.67
C LEU A 35 6.51 5.07 5.13
N ILE A 36 5.37 5.48 4.59
CA ILE A 36 5.09 6.85 4.19
C ILE A 36 3.96 7.40 5.04
N ARG A 37 3.96 8.72 5.29
CA ARG A 37 2.79 9.42 5.81
C ARG A 37 2.05 10.06 4.65
N ARG A 38 0.81 9.65 4.44
CA ARG A 38 -0.01 10.11 3.31
C ARG A 38 -0.48 11.55 3.53
N VAL A 39 -0.39 12.36 2.48
CA VAL A 39 -0.87 13.74 2.49
C VAL A 39 -2.41 13.80 2.53
N ASP A 40 -3.10 12.86 1.85
CA ASP A 40 -4.55 12.91 1.66
C ASP A 40 -5.37 12.57 2.92
N ASN A 41 -4.83 11.77 3.86
CA ASN A 41 -5.56 11.36 5.06
C ASN A 41 -4.72 11.35 6.34
N ASN A 42 -3.44 11.71 6.27
CA ASN A 42 -2.47 11.69 7.37
C ASN A 42 -2.18 10.30 7.98
N TYR A 43 -2.71 9.23 7.43
CA TYR A 43 -2.32 7.89 7.86
C TYR A 43 -0.91 7.55 7.38
N TRP A 44 -0.22 6.74 8.18
CA TRP A 44 0.97 6.05 7.74
C TRP A 44 0.56 4.79 6.97
N SER A 45 1.34 4.45 5.96
CA SER A 45 1.06 3.33 5.06
C SER A 45 2.35 2.78 4.48
N ILE A 46 2.30 1.56 3.97
CA ILE A 46 3.33 1.09 3.04
C ILE A 46 3.13 1.80 1.70
N PRO A 47 4.19 2.02 0.91
CA PRO A 47 4.06 2.66 -0.39
C PRO A 47 3.23 1.81 -1.35
N GLY A 48 2.54 2.46 -2.27
CA GLY A 48 1.70 1.81 -3.27
C GLY A 48 0.79 2.78 -3.99
N GLY A 49 0.08 2.27 -4.97
CA GLY A 49 -0.86 3.04 -5.78
C GLY A 49 -1.39 2.26 -6.96
N GLY A 50 -2.16 2.93 -7.81
CA GLY A 50 -2.78 2.30 -8.98
C GLY A 50 -1.77 1.92 -10.06
N MET A 51 -2.04 0.80 -10.71
CA MET A 51 -1.30 0.44 -11.92
C MET A 51 -1.70 1.36 -13.07
N GLU A 52 -0.72 1.65 -13.92
CA GLU A 52 -0.95 2.39 -15.15
C GLU A 52 -0.98 1.44 -16.37
N PRO A 53 -1.76 1.78 -17.42
CA PRO A 53 -1.72 0.99 -18.64
C PRO A 53 -0.29 0.82 -19.16
N GLY A 54 0.04 -0.40 -19.57
CA GLY A 54 1.38 -0.74 -20.05
C GLY A 54 2.35 -1.19 -18.99
N GLU A 55 2.02 -1.09 -17.70
CA GLU A 55 2.85 -1.61 -16.61
C GLU A 55 2.51 -3.06 -16.28
N SER A 56 3.55 -3.82 -15.92
CA SER A 56 3.38 -5.05 -15.15
C SER A 56 3.23 -4.72 -13.66
N VAL A 57 2.80 -5.70 -12.86
CA VAL A 57 2.75 -5.57 -11.38
C VAL A 57 4.13 -5.20 -10.81
N ARG A 58 5.20 -5.82 -11.29
CA ARG A 58 6.57 -5.51 -10.85
C ARG A 58 6.97 -4.08 -11.19
N GLN A 59 6.63 -3.61 -12.37
CA GLN A 59 6.93 -2.25 -12.79
C GLN A 59 6.16 -1.22 -11.98
N ALA A 60 4.86 -1.45 -11.74
CA ALA A 60 4.05 -0.58 -10.91
C ALA A 60 4.60 -0.48 -9.48
N ALA A 61 4.97 -1.60 -8.88
CA ALA A 61 5.55 -1.65 -7.55
C ALA A 61 6.85 -0.84 -7.46
N SER A 62 7.78 -1.05 -8.38
CA SER A 62 9.06 -0.33 -8.40
C SER A 62 8.86 1.16 -8.62
N ARG A 63 7.95 1.54 -9.51
CA ARG A 63 7.63 2.95 -9.78
C ARG A 63 7.04 3.63 -8.54
N GLU A 64 6.04 3.04 -7.92
CA GLU A 64 5.38 3.63 -6.74
C GLU A 64 6.36 3.80 -5.58
N VAL A 65 7.16 2.80 -5.28
CA VAL A 65 8.16 2.90 -4.21
C VAL A 65 9.15 4.02 -4.51
N SER A 66 9.66 4.11 -5.74
CA SER A 66 10.60 5.16 -6.14
C SER A 66 9.98 6.55 -6.06
N GLU A 67 8.78 6.73 -6.59
CA GLU A 67 8.09 8.03 -6.60
C GLU A 67 7.76 8.52 -5.19
N GLU A 68 7.27 7.63 -4.32
CA GLU A 68 6.80 8.02 -2.99
C GLU A 68 7.91 8.09 -1.94
N THR A 69 9.02 7.39 -2.14
CA THR A 69 10.04 7.23 -1.08
C THR A 69 11.46 7.57 -1.50
N GLY A 70 11.76 7.59 -2.79
CA GLY A 70 13.15 7.75 -3.29
C GLY A 70 13.96 6.46 -3.31
N ILE A 71 13.39 5.34 -2.88
CA ILE A 71 14.07 4.05 -2.83
C ILE A 71 13.83 3.28 -4.14
N ASN A 72 14.90 2.77 -4.72
CA ASN A 72 14.83 1.82 -5.82
C ASN A 72 14.84 0.40 -5.25
N CYS A 73 13.88 -0.40 -5.66
CA CYS A 73 13.68 -1.74 -5.11
C CYS A 73 13.45 -2.79 -6.20
N GLU A 74 13.59 -4.04 -5.82
CA GLU A 74 13.30 -5.20 -6.65
C GLU A 74 12.25 -6.07 -5.93
N VAL A 75 11.16 -6.39 -6.60
CA VAL A 75 10.11 -7.26 -6.06
C VAL A 75 10.67 -8.66 -5.82
N THR A 76 10.46 -9.19 -4.63
CA THR A 76 10.97 -10.50 -4.20
C THR A 76 9.89 -11.54 -3.96
N GLY A 77 8.64 -11.12 -3.74
CA GLY A 77 7.57 -12.06 -3.45
C GLY A 77 6.20 -11.43 -3.35
N LEU A 78 5.22 -12.26 -3.05
CA LEU A 78 3.82 -11.91 -2.92
C LEU A 78 3.36 -12.13 -1.48
N VAL A 79 2.83 -11.08 -0.85
CA VAL A 79 2.16 -11.18 0.45
C VAL A 79 0.74 -11.67 0.27
N GLY A 80 0.00 -11.07 -0.64
CA GLY A 80 -1.38 -11.48 -0.91
C GLY A 80 -2.12 -10.61 -1.89
N ILE A 81 -3.34 -11.03 -2.20
CA ILE A 81 -4.31 -10.33 -3.03
C ILE A 81 -5.48 -9.91 -2.14
N TYR A 82 -5.78 -8.62 -2.14
CA TYR A 82 -6.77 -8.01 -1.28
C TYR A 82 -7.88 -7.41 -2.13
N SER A 83 -9.03 -8.06 -2.17
CA SER A 83 -10.14 -7.68 -3.05
C SER A 83 -11.48 -7.66 -2.31
N ASN A 84 -11.47 -7.32 -1.02
CA ASN A 84 -12.68 -7.29 -0.21
C ASN A 84 -13.76 -6.38 -0.84
N PRO A 85 -14.94 -6.92 -1.25
CA PRO A 85 -16.00 -6.11 -1.84
C PRO A 85 -16.64 -5.12 -0.85
N HIS A 86 -16.38 -5.29 0.44
CA HIS A 86 -16.85 -4.36 1.48
C HIS A 86 -15.84 -3.26 1.81
N HIS A 87 -14.77 -3.17 1.03
CA HIS A 87 -13.83 -2.05 1.08
C HIS A 87 -13.93 -1.27 -0.23
N VAL A 88 -14.52 -0.07 -0.16
CA VAL A 88 -14.71 0.79 -1.32
C VAL A 88 -14.20 2.19 -1.04
N ALA A 89 -13.75 2.87 -2.08
CA ALA A 89 -13.32 4.26 -2.05
C ALA A 89 -14.18 5.07 -3.01
N ALA A 90 -14.88 6.09 -2.48
CA ALA A 90 -15.68 7.01 -3.27
C ALA A 90 -14.87 8.27 -3.56
N TYR A 91 -14.92 8.73 -4.80
CA TYR A 91 -14.25 9.93 -5.29
C TYR A 91 -15.25 11.00 -5.70
N ASP A 92 -14.81 12.27 -5.74
CA ASP A 92 -15.68 13.42 -6.04
C ASP A 92 -16.30 13.39 -7.44
N ASP A 93 -15.67 12.67 -8.37
CA ASP A 93 -16.14 12.55 -9.75
C ASP A 93 -17.26 11.50 -9.95
N GLY A 94 -17.68 10.84 -8.87
CA GLY A 94 -18.69 9.80 -8.92
C GLY A 94 -18.14 8.37 -9.07
N GLU A 95 -16.83 8.22 -9.22
CA GLU A 95 -16.22 6.89 -9.18
C GLU A 95 -16.34 6.31 -7.76
N VAL A 96 -16.82 5.07 -7.67
CA VAL A 96 -16.83 4.28 -6.44
C VAL A 96 -16.04 3.01 -6.73
N ARG A 97 -14.83 2.95 -6.21
CA ARG A 97 -13.87 1.92 -6.54
C ARG A 97 -13.86 0.82 -5.47
N GLN A 98 -14.10 -0.42 -5.89
CA GLN A 98 -13.84 -1.57 -5.03
C GLN A 98 -12.33 -1.76 -4.89
N GLU A 99 -11.87 -1.98 -3.68
CA GLU A 99 -10.45 -2.26 -3.43
C GLU A 99 -10.01 -3.53 -4.15
N PHE A 100 -8.94 -3.40 -4.91
CA PHE A 100 -8.22 -4.53 -5.50
C PHE A 100 -6.74 -4.20 -5.43
N SER A 101 -6.03 -4.80 -4.48
CA SER A 101 -4.62 -4.52 -4.27
C SER A 101 -3.81 -5.82 -4.21
N ILE A 102 -2.70 -5.81 -4.90
CA ILE A 102 -1.69 -6.86 -4.86
C ILE A 102 -0.58 -6.36 -3.94
N CYS A 103 -0.39 -7.02 -2.80
CA CYS A 103 0.65 -6.65 -1.84
C CYS A 103 1.89 -7.50 -2.07
N LEU A 104 3.01 -6.85 -2.31
CA LEU A 104 4.27 -7.47 -2.67
C LEU A 104 5.31 -7.22 -1.59
N THR A 105 6.35 -8.06 -1.58
CA THR A 105 7.60 -7.75 -0.88
C THR A 105 8.65 -7.31 -1.89
N ALA A 106 9.58 -6.46 -1.45
CA ALA A 106 10.69 -6.03 -2.28
C ALA A 106 11.94 -5.82 -1.42
N ARG A 107 13.10 -5.88 -2.04
CA ARG A 107 14.37 -5.56 -1.40
C ARG A 107 14.91 -4.24 -1.91
N VAL A 108 15.58 -3.50 -1.04
CA VAL A 108 16.26 -2.26 -1.41
C VAL A 108 17.44 -2.56 -2.34
N LEU A 109 17.52 -1.85 -3.46
CA LEU A 109 18.69 -1.87 -4.34
C LEU A 109 19.61 -0.69 -4.05
N ASP A 110 19.07 0.51 -4.08
CA ASP A 110 19.76 1.78 -3.81
C ASP A 110 18.74 2.90 -3.55
N GLY A 111 19.22 4.13 -3.57
CA GLY A 111 18.41 5.32 -3.39
C GLY A 111 18.54 5.91 -1.99
N SER A 112 17.89 7.04 -1.78
CA SER A 112 17.83 7.73 -0.49
C SER A 112 16.42 8.23 -0.23
N LEU A 113 16.02 8.23 1.04
CA LEU A 113 14.69 8.64 1.45
C LEU A 113 14.40 10.09 1.05
N ARG A 114 13.26 10.30 0.41
CA ARG A 114 12.74 11.62 0.07
C ARG A 114 11.23 11.60 0.12
N THR A 115 10.63 12.75 0.41
CA THR A 115 9.18 12.96 0.34
C THR A 115 8.74 13.20 -1.09
N SER A 116 7.43 13.23 -1.30
CA SER A 116 6.81 13.50 -2.60
C SER A 116 5.56 14.36 -2.40
N SER A 117 4.87 14.68 -3.50
CA SER A 117 3.57 15.37 -3.40
C SER A 117 2.50 14.54 -2.68
N GLU A 118 2.68 13.22 -2.59
CA GLU A 118 1.73 12.29 -1.97
C GLU A 118 2.18 11.81 -0.58
N SER A 119 3.45 12.02 -0.22
CA SER A 119 4.01 11.60 1.06
C SER A 119 4.73 12.75 1.76
N SER A 120 4.24 13.12 2.95
CA SER A 120 4.81 14.21 3.75
C SER A 120 5.98 13.76 4.62
N GLU A 121 6.06 12.48 4.93
CA GLU A 121 7.15 11.87 5.69
C GLU A 121 7.43 10.48 5.13
N VAL A 122 8.68 10.06 5.20
CA VAL A 122 9.15 8.75 4.74
C VAL A 122 10.16 8.22 5.74
N ARG A 123 9.97 6.99 6.22
CA ARG A 123 10.86 6.38 7.22
C ARG A 123 10.94 4.87 7.07
N PHE A 124 12.11 4.31 7.43
CA PHE A 124 12.18 2.91 7.82
C PHE A 124 11.85 2.80 9.31
N VAL A 125 10.82 2.03 9.65
CA VAL A 125 10.26 1.94 11.01
C VAL A 125 10.54 0.56 11.58
N PRO A 126 11.17 0.45 12.78
CA PRO A 126 11.32 -0.83 13.44
C PRO A 126 9.96 -1.51 13.66
N VAL A 127 9.90 -2.82 13.43
CA VAL A 127 8.65 -3.58 13.57
C VAL A 127 8.01 -3.39 14.94
N ALA A 128 8.82 -3.31 16.00
CA ALA A 128 8.33 -3.07 17.36
C ALA A 128 7.58 -1.74 17.53
N ASP A 129 7.88 -0.74 16.69
CA ASP A 129 7.30 0.60 16.78
C ASP A 129 6.06 0.78 15.90
N ILE A 130 5.80 -0.13 14.96
CA ILE A 130 4.69 0.00 14.00
C ILE A 130 3.33 0.10 14.70
N ALA A 131 3.16 -0.58 15.83
CA ALA A 131 1.92 -0.52 16.61
C ALA A 131 1.57 0.89 17.10
N THR A 132 2.56 1.78 17.24
CA THR A 132 2.37 3.17 17.71
C THR A 132 2.01 4.13 16.58
N TYR A 133 2.13 3.71 15.33
CA TYR A 133 1.83 4.54 14.17
C TYR A 133 0.34 4.47 13.83
N ASP A 134 -0.21 5.59 13.36
CA ASP A 134 -1.61 5.66 12.93
C ASP A 134 -1.72 5.09 11.51
N ILE A 135 -2.06 3.81 11.43
CA ILE A 135 -2.12 3.04 10.19
C ILE A 135 -3.54 2.50 10.01
N HIS A 136 -4.12 2.69 8.82
CA HIS A 136 -5.44 2.14 8.52
C HIS A 136 -5.43 0.60 8.67
N GLN A 137 -6.55 0.05 9.18
CA GLN A 137 -6.61 -1.39 9.50
C GLN A 137 -6.34 -2.30 8.29
N SER A 138 -6.70 -1.90 7.08
CA SER A 138 -6.42 -2.67 5.86
C SER A 138 -4.92 -2.80 5.60
N ILE A 139 -4.15 -1.77 5.91
CA ILE A 139 -2.69 -1.78 5.77
C ILE A 139 -2.05 -2.56 6.91
N ARG A 140 -2.55 -2.42 8.14
CA ARG A 140 -2.09 -3.24 9.27
C ARG A 140 -2.23 -4.73 8.99
N MET A 141 -3.33 -5.13 8.37
CA MET A 141 -3.58 -6.52 7.98
C MET A 141 -2.50 -7.02 7.00
N ARG A 142 -2.14 -6.20 6.01
CA ARG A 142 -1.09 -6.57 5.03
C ARG A 142 0.28 -6.71 5.71
N ILE A 143 0.63 -5.78 6.58
CA ILE A 143 1.88 -5.86 7.36
C ILE A 143 1.88 -7.10 8.25
N SER A 144 0.77 -7.39 8.94
CA SER A 144 0.63 -8.60 9.75
C SER A 144 0.83 -9.87 8.94
N HIS A 145 0.22 -9.97 7.77
CA HIS A 145 0.38 -11.14 6.89
C HIS A 145 1.83 -11.29 6.43
N TYR A 146 2.50 -10.18 6.14
CA TYR A 146 3.94 -10.21 5.83
C TYR A 146 4.75 -10.76 7.03
N LEU A 147 4.48 -10.27 8.24
CA LEU A 147 5.22 -10.65 9.45
C LEU A 147 4.96 -12.09 9.88
N GLU A 148 3.81 -12.66 9.53
CA GLU A 148 3.47 -14.06 9.80
C GLU A 148 4.33 -15.05 9.01
N ASP A 149 5.03 -14.59 7.97
CA ASP A 149 5.83 -15.43 7.07
C ASP A 149 5.04 -16.64 6.56
N ARG A 150 3.88 -16.37 5.97
CA ARG A 150 2.93 -17.39 5.56
C ARG A 150 3.51 -18.29 4.47
N ALA A 151 3.24 -19.59 4.57
CA ALA A 151 3.65 -20.57 3.56
C ALA A 151 2.97 -20.32 2.20
N THR A 152 1.74 -19.76 2.22
CA THR A 152 0.99 -19.38 1.02
C THR A 152 0.53 -17.93 1.13
N PRO A 153 0.44 -17.20 -0.01
CA PRO A 153 -0.10 -15.83 0.00
C PRO A 153 -1.54 -15.79 0.52
N TYR A 154 -1.87 -14.67 1.14
CA TYR A 154 -3.25 -14.39 1.54
C TYR A 154 -4.09 -14.04 0.31
N ILE A 155 -5.33 -14.54 0.29
CA ILE A 155 -6.31 -14.17 -0.74
C ILE A 155 -7.64 -13.88 -0.03
N SER A 156 -8.11 -12.66 -0.15
CA SER A 156 -9.45 -12.32 0.36
C SER A 156 -10.55 -12.68 -0.61
#